data_46af3b8b1dda2839b22cd47d91f26026
#
_entry.id   46af3b8b1dda2839b22cd47d91f26026
#
_cell.length_a   1.000
_cell.length_b   1.000
_cell.length_c   1.000
_cell.angle_alpha   90.00
_cell.angle_beta   90.00
_cell.angle_gamma   90.00
#
_symmetry.space_group_name_H-M   'P 1'
#
loop_
_entity.id
_entity.type
_entity.pdbx_description
1 polymer ?
#
loop_
_entity_poly.entity_id
_entity_poly.type
_entity_poly.pdbx_seq_one_letter_code
_entity_poly.pdbx_strand_id
1 'polypeptide(L)'
;MTFQFQGPFSSFSSSNSIITHRCTYDVFLSFRGKDTRYNFTGDLDNALHKKGINTTFIDVDDDDLETKRDEELSETLVKAIEGSRTSVVVLSRNYASSTRCLDQLVKILECKQTKGQVVLPVFWKVDPSDVRHQRKSFGKALAQLEDNTKMQSWKTALKNVANLSGWHIARGKGQESRKLKRNFETNVLDLEMSCIFDKTVVKIHPLKQD
;
A
#
# COMPACT_ATOMS: atom_id res chain seq x y z
N MET A 1 51.32 44.47 -23.20
CA MET A 1 50.24 44.68 -22.20
C MET A 1 49.37 43.49 -22.24
N THR A 2 49.57 42.60 -21.26
CA THR A 2 48.85 41.29 -21.19
C THR A 2 47.87 41.36 -20.01
N PHE A 3 46.59 41.35 -20.28
CA PHE A 3 45.57 41.31 -19.23
C PHE A 3 45.20 39.86 -18.94
N GLN A 4 45.55 39.39 -17.73
CA GLN A 4 45.06 38.13 -17.16
C GLN A 4 43.73 38.41 -16.45
N PHE A 5 42.67 37.73 -16.87
CA PHE A 5 41.42 37.61 -16.12
C PHE A 5 41.47 36.34 -15.27
N GLN A 6 41.63 36.51 -13.98
CA GLN A 6 41.35 35.45 -12.98
C GLN A 6 39.93 35.69 -12.45
N GLY A 7 39.01 34.81 -12.79
CA GLY A 7 37.69 34.72 -12.17
C GLY A 7 37.63 33.48 -11.27
N PRO A 8 37.02 33.55 -10.11
CA PRO A 8 36.96 32.40 -9.19
C PRO A 8 35.94 31.37 -9.68
N PHE A 9 36.43 30.17 -9.92
CA PHE A 9 35.56 28.98 -10.10
C PHE A 9 34.87 28.68 -8.77
N SER A 10 33.62 29.10 -8.64
CA SER A 10 32.72 28.64 -7.58
C SER A 10 32.34 27.19 -7.86
N SER A 11 32.95 26.28 -7.14
CA SER A 11 32.57 24.87 -7.09
C SER A 11 31.20 24.75 -6.45
N PHE A 12 30.14 24.65 -7.25
CA PHE A 12 28.85 24.24 -6.78
C PHE A 12 28.92 22.73 -6.48
N SER A 13 29.29 22.39 -5.27
CA SER A 13 29.08 21.06 -4.72
C SER A 13 27.59 20.90 -4.47
N SER A 14 26.85 20.40 -5.45
CA SER A 14 25.52 19.86 -5.24
C SER A 14 25.64 18.61 -4.36
N SER A 15 25.65 18.84 -3.06
CA SER A 15 25.43 17.76 -2.08
C SER A 15 23.98 17.33 -2.19
N ASN A 16 23.66 16.49 -3.18
CA ASN A 16 22.47 15.66 -3.12
C ASN A 16 22.67 14.68 -1.97
N SER A 17 22.41 15.11 -0.76
CA SER A 17 22.20 14.22 0.37
C SER A 17 20.92 13.42 0.08
N ILE A 18 21.09 12.26 -0.55
CA ILE A 18 20.04 11.23 -0.59
C ILE A 18 19.83 10.86 0.87
N ILE A 19 18.82 11.46 1.49
CA ILE A 19 18.33 11.04 2.80
C ILE A 19 17.76 9.64 2.57
N THR A 20 18.61 8.62 2.73
CA THR A 20 18.17 7.24 2.79
C THR A 20 17.43 7.08 4.12
N HIS A 21 16.11 7.31 4.12
CA HIS A 21 15.29 6.91 5.24
C HIS A 21 15.51 5.41 5.44
N ARG A 22 16.18 5.04 6.52
CA ARG A 22 16.30 3.63 6.93
C ARG A 22 14.88 3.15 7.23
N CYS A 23 14.32 2.37 6.31
CA CYS A 23 13.06 1.71 6.55
C CYS A 23 13.27 0.65 7.64
N THR A 24 12.40 0.63 8.63
CA THR A 24 12.39 -0.35 9.73
C THR A 24 11.83 -1.68 9.23
N TYR A 25 10.89 -1.60 8.31
CA TYR A 25 10.21 -2.74 7.70
C TYR A 25 10.32 -2.69 6.18
N ASP A 26 10.34 -3.85 5.56
CA ASP A 26 10.31 -3.94 4.10
C ASP A 26 8.88 -3.74 3.59
N VAL A 27 7.91 -4.42 4.21
CA VAL A 27 6.51 -4.40 3.77
C VAL A 27 5.54 -4.15 4.91
N PHE A 28 4.64 -3.19 4.73
CA PHE A 28 3.43 -3.01 5.54
C PHE A 28 2.25 -3.69 4.86
N LEU A 29 1.50 -4.53 5.59
CA LEU A 29 0.29 -5.19 5.10
C LEU A 29 -0.95 -4.50 5.66
N SER A 30 -1.71 -3.80 4.81
CA SER A 30 -3.02 -3.23 5.15
C SER A 30 -4.13 -4.12 4.62
N PHE A 31 -4.94 -4.67 5.52
CA PHE A 31 -6.02 -5.60 5.17
C PHE A 31 -7.12 -5.60 6.24
N ARG A 32 -8.31 -6.11 5.90
CA ARG A 32 -9.33 -6.42 6.89
C ARG A 32 -9.17 -7.87 7.35
N GLY A 33 -8.84 -8.07 8.63
CA GLY A 33 -8.51 -9.39 9.19
C GLY A 33 -9.62 -10.42 9.00
N LYS A 34 -10.87 -10.08 9.35
CA LYS A 34 -12.05 -10.96 9.15
C LYS A 34 -12.20 -11.50 7.72
N ASP A 35 -11.68 -10.77 6.72
CA ASP A 35 -11.83 -11.17 5.31
C ASP A 35 -10.65 -12.01 4.80
N THR A 36 -9.41 -11.73 5.20
CA THR A 36 -8.24 -12.25 4.49
C THR A 36 -7.14 -12.82 5.37
N ARG A 37 -7.15 -12.63 6.70
CA ARG A 37 -6.12 -13.10 7.63
C ARG A 37 -5.79 -14.59 7.48
N TYR A 38 -6.82 -15.44 7.59
CA TYR A 38 -6.66 -16.89 7.62
C TYR A 38 -6.61 -17.52 6.23
N ASN A 39 -6.39 -16.70 5.19
CA ASN A 39 -6.28 -17.17 3.81
C ASN A 39 -5.20 -16.38 3.05
N PHE A 40 -5.60 -15.43 2.21
CA PHE A 40 -4.67 -14.74 1.30
C PHE A 40 -3.56 -13.98 2.03
N THR A 41 -3.91 -13.13 3.02
CA THR A 41 -2.92 -12.26 3.66
C THR A 41 -1.97 -13.06 4.56
N GLY A 42 -2.47 -14.05 5.28
CA GLY A 42 -1.60 -14.94 6.08
C GLY A 42 -0.65 -15.77 5.23
N ASP A 43 -1.12 -16.29 4.09
CA ASP A 43 -0.26 -17.02 3.15
C ASP A 43 0.80 -16.09 2.53
N LEU A 44 0.43 -14.85 2.19
CA LEU A 44 1.35 -13.84 1.67
C LEU A 44 2.43 -13.50 2.70
N ASP A 45 2.03 -13.22 3.93
CA ASP A 45 2.95 -12.91 5.02
C ASP A 45 3.96 -14.06 5.23
N ASN A 46 3.47 -15.29 5.31
CA ASN A 46 4.32 -16.48 5.42
C ASN A 46 5.30 -16.61 4.23
N ALA A 47 4.86 -16.28 3.01
CA ALA A 47 5.70 -16.33 1.82
C ALA A 47 6.80 -15.27 1.86
N LEU A 48 6.48 -14.06 2.31
CA LEU A 48 7.43 -12.95 2.48
C LEU A 48 8.49 -13.29 3.54
N HIS A 49 8.05 -13.77 4.71
CA HIS A 49 8.97 -14.18 5.79
C HIS A 49 9.93 -15.30 5.36
N LYS A 50 9.46 -16.30 4.61
CA LYS A 50 10.32 -17.37 4.07
C LYS A 50 11.43 -16.86 3.15
N LYS A 51 11.27 -15.66 2.60
CA LYS A 51 12.26 -14.98 1.75
C LYS A 51 13.12 -13.97 2.52
N GLY A 52 12.94 -13.88 3.84
CA GLY A 52 13.69 -12.97 4.69
C GLY A 52 13.20 -11.53 4.62
N ILE A 53 11.99 -11.29 4.06
CA ILE A 53 11.38 -9.96 3.98
C ILE A 53 10.70 -9.67 5.32
N ASN A 54 11.10 -8.58 5.94
CA ASN A 54 10.55 -8.15 7.22
C ASN A 54 9.20 -7.44 7.00
N THR A 55 8.12 -8.12 7.37
CA THR A 55 6.77 -7.58 7.24
C THR A 55 6.25 -7.04 8.56
N THR A 56 5.38 -6.02 8.49
CA THR A 56 4.50 -5.70 9.59
C THR A 56 3.18 -6.44 9.39
N PHE A 57 3.05 -7.58 9.99
CA PHE A 57 1.77 -8.24 10.15
C PHE A 57 1.12 -7.72 11.43
N ILE A 58 0.79 -6.42 11.44
CA ILE A 58 0.09 -5.84 12.57
C ILE A 58 -1.37 -6.19 12.40
N ASP A 59 -1.72 -7.24 13.05
CA ASP A 59 -3.09 -7.60 13.26
C ASP A 59 -3.74 -6.68 14.27
N VAL A 60 -4.64 -5.89 13.79
CA VAL A 60 -5.34 -4.93 14.62
C VAL A 60 -6.84 -5.18 14.61
N ASP A 61 -7.20 -6.40 14.30
CA ASP A 61 -8.54 -6.90 14.58
C ASP A 61 -8.62 -7.44 16.01
N ASP A 62 -8.38 -6.59 17.00
CA ASP A 62 -9.04 -6.77 18.27
C ASP A 62 -10.51 -6.51 18.02
N ASP A 63 -11.25 -7.60 17.78
CA ASP A 63 -12.69 -7.62 17.54
C ASP A 63 -13.49 -6.95 18.67
N ASP A 64 -12.88 -6.77 19.84
CA ASP A 64 -13.47 -6.13 21.01
C ASP A 64 -13.46 -4.58 20.94
N LEU A 65 -12.83 -3.98 19.93
CA LEU A 65 -12.71 -2.53 19.76
C LEU A 65 -13.57 -1.97 18.61
N GLU A 66 -14.54 -2.72 18.07
CA GLU A 66 -15.56 -2.13 17.17
C GLU A 66 -16.36 -1.00 17.83
N THR A 67 -16.29 -0.85 19.15
CA THR A 67 -16.93 0.23 19.92
C THR A 67 -16.21 1.56 19.80
N LYS A 68 -14.96 1.61 19.28
CA LYS A 68 -14.18 2.84 19.17
C LYS A 68 -14.10 3.30 17.71
N ARG A 69 -15.23 3.71 17.15
CA ARG A 69 -15.35 4.11 15.73
C ARG A 69 -14.58 5.38 15.35
N ASP A 70 -14.14 6.18 16.31
CA ASP A 70 -13.55 7.51 16.09
C ASP A 70 -12.12 7.64 16.63
N GLU A 71 -11.45 6.55 17.00
CA GLU A 71 -10.06 6.64 17.44
C GLU A 71 -9.11 6.86 16.26
N GLU A 72 -8.20 7.81 16.43
CA GLU A 72 -7.05 8.00 15.53
C GLU A 72 -6.18 6.74 15.47
N LEU A 73 -5.46 6.57 14.36
CA LEU A 73 -4.48 5.49 14.24
C LEU A 73 -3.48 5.57 15.41
N SER A 74 -3.23 4.44 16.06
CA SER A 74 -2.23 4.41 17.12
C SER A 74 -0.87 4.88 16.60
N GLU A 75 -0.09 5.52 17.45
CA GLU A 75 1.25 6.01 17.11
C GLU A 75 2.15 4.87 16.59
N THR A 76 2.01 3.68 17.16
CA THR A 76 2.72 2.47 16.71
C THR A 76 2.39 2.12 15.28
N LEU A 77 1.11 2.18 14.91
CA LEU A 77 0.64 1.87 13.57
C LEU A 77 1.10 2.93 12.56
N VAL A 78 1.02 4.21 12.94
CA VAL A 78 1.55 5.30 12.11
C VAL A 78 3.03 5.13 11.86
N LYS A 79 3.84 4.83 12.91
CA LYS A 79 5.27 4.57 12.79
C LYS A 79 5.57 3.34 11.90
N ALA A 80 4.74 2.30 12.00
CA ALA A 80 4.89 1.12 11.16
C ALA A 80 4.64 1.42 9.68
N ILE A 81 3.57 2.18 9.35
CA ILE A 81 3.30 2.64 7.99
C ILE A 81 4.46 3.50 7.47
N GLU A 82 4.86 4.50 8.27
CA GLU A 82 5.89 5.46 7.91
C GLU A 82 7.29 4.83 7.78
N GLY A 83 7.57 3.82 8.58
CA GLY A 83 8.83 3.09 8.60
C GLY A 83 8.92 1.96 7.58
N SER A 84 7.89 1.74 6.78
CA SER A 84 7.87 0.69 5.76
C SER A 84 8.28 1.22 4.39
N ARG A 85 9.04 0.40 3.64
CA ARG A 85 9.45 0.73 2.27
C ARG A 85 8.29 0.63 1.30
N THR A 86 7.51 -0.43 1.43
CA THR A 86 6.38 -0.77 0.58
C THR A 86 5.13 -0.99 1.43
N SER A 87 3.97 -0.60 0.93
CA SER A 87 2.68 -0.94 1.51
C SER A 87 1.87 -1.79 0.53
N VAL A 88 1.48 -2.99 0.94
CA VAL A 88 0.54 -3.84 0.21
C VAL A 88 -0.85 -3.62 0.80
N VAL A 89 -1.78 -3.15 -0.03
CA VAL A 89 -3.17 -2.86 0.39
C VAL A 89 -4.10 -3.92 -0.18
N VAL A 90 -4.60 -4.80 0.69
CA VAL A 90 -5.51 -5.90 0.30
C VAL A 90 -6.96 -5.43 0.40
N LEU A 91 -7.49 -4.95 -0.70
CA LEU A 91 -8.85 -4.45 -0.84
C LEU A 91 -9.83 -5.62 -1.00
N SER A 92 -10.46 -6.01 0.10
CA SER A 92 -11.47 -7.06 0.17
C SER A 92 -12.89 -6.47 0.17
N ARG A 93 -13.91 -7.35 0.12
CA ARG A 93 -15.32 -6.94 0.05
C ARG A 93 -15.75 -5.99 1.18
N ASN A 94 -15.26 -6.23 2.40
CA ASN A 94 -15.66 -5.45 3.56
C ASN A 94 -14.54 -4.50 4.03
N TYR A 95 -13.50 -4.26 3.23
CA TYR A 95 -12.40 -3.35 3.58
C TYR A 95 -12.91 -1.98 4.02
N ALA A 96 -13.85 -1.40 3.25
CA ALA A 96 -14.42 -0.08 3.53
C ALA A 96 -15.41 -0.06 4.72
N SER A 97 -15.75 -1.21 5.32
CA SER A 97 -16.55 -1.24 6.54
C SER A 97 -15.74 -0.99 7.81
N SER A 98 -14.41 -0.85 7.71
CA SER A 98 -13.53 -0.56 8.81
C SER A 98 -12.96 0.85 8.64
N THR A 99 -13.33 1.76 9.53
CA THR A 99 -12.78 3.14 9.58
C THR A 99 -11.28 3.11 9.73
N ARG A 100 -10.76 2.16 10.51
CA ARG A 100 -9.32 1.94 10.69
C ARG A 100 -8.60 1.55 9.39
N CYS A 101 -9.18 0.64 8.59
CA CYS A 101 -8.61 0.31 7.28
C CYS A 101 -8.62 1.53 6.34
N LEU A 102 -9.67 2.34 6.40
CA LEU A 102 -9.78 3.57 5.61
C LEU A 102 -8.76 4.62 6.04
N ASP A 103 -8.56 4.81 7.34
CA ASP A 103 -7.56 5.74 7.88
C ASP A 103 -6.13 5.26 7.55
N GLN A 104 -5.84 3.95 7.66
CA GLN A 104 -4.58 3.38 7.18
C GLN A 104 -4.34 3.69 5.70
N LEU A 105 -5.35 3.53 4.86
CA LEU A 105 -5.26 3.81 3.44
C LEU A 105 -4.91 5.28 3.16
N VAL A 106 -5.56 6.20 3.87
CA VAL A 106 -5.24 7.64 3.77
C VAL A 106 -3.78 7.88 4.14
N LYS A 107 -3.32 7.33 5.27
CA LYS A 107 -1.93 7.49 5.73
C LYS A 107 -0.91 6.87 4.79
N ILE A 108 -1.20 5.69 4.24
CA ILE A 108 -0.36 5.03 3.24
C ILE A 108 -0.19 5.91 1.98
N LEU A 109 -1.29 6.49 1.48
CA LEU A 109 -1.23 7.35 0.30
C LEU A 109 -0.53 8.69 0.58
N GLU A 110 -0.63 9.22 1.80
CA GLU A 110 0.19 10.35 2.26
C GLU A 110 1.68 9.99 2.20
N CYS A 111 2.08 8.84 2.76
CA CYS A 111 3.47 8.37 2.71
C CYS A 111 3.97 8.13 1.28
N LYS A 112 3.08 7.66 0.37
CA LYS A 112 3.41 7.57 -1.05
C LYS A 112 3.79 8.93 -1.64
N GLN A 113 3.04 9.99 -1.30
CA GLN A 113 3.27 11.33 -1.84
C GLN A 113 4.47 12.02 -1.19
N THR A 114 4.63 11.89 0.13
CA THR A 114 5.62 12.64 0.90
C THR A 114 6.96 11.94 1.03
N LYS A 115 6.99 10.61 1.04
CA LYS A 115 8.17 9.78 1.29
C LYS A 115 8.57 8.91 0.09
N GLY A 116 7.77 8.90 -0.98
CA GLY A 116 8.02 8.04 -2.13
C GLY A 116 7.77 6.55 -1.85
N GLN A 117 6.97 6.21 -0.83
CA GLN A 117 6.64 4.83 -0.48
C GLN A 117 5.97 4.12 -1.67
N VAL A 118 6.37 2.89 -1.95
CA VAL A 118 5.72 2.06 -2.97
C VAL A 118 4.39 1.54 -2.42
N VAL A 119 3.31 1.69 -3.19
CA VAL A 119 1.98 1.20 -2.81
C VAL A 119 1.47 0.22 -3.84
N LEU A 120 1.18 -1.00 -3.39
CA LEU A 120 0.76 -2.13 -4.21
C LEU A 120 -0.65 -2.57 -3.83
N PRO A 121 -1.69 -2.18 -4.59
CA PRO A 121 -3.05 -2.63 -4.33
C PRO A 121 -3.29 -4.06 -4.82
N VAL A 122 -4.00 -4.83 -4.00
CA VAL A 122 -4.50 -6.16 -4.33
C VAL A 122 -6.02 -6.14 -4.21
N PHE A 123 -6.71 -6.36 -5.31
CA PHE A 123 -8.17 -6.43 -5.36
C PHE A 123 -8.60 -7.88 -5.12
N TRP A 124 -8.84 -8.22 -3.86
CA TRP A 124 -9.20 -9.58 -3.43
C TRP A 124 -10.69 -9.83 -3.61
N LYS A 125 -11.05 -10.53 -4.69
CA LYS A 125 -12.44 -10.89 -5.04
C LYS A 125 -13.38 -9.68 -5.18
N VAL A 126 -12.82 -8.50 -5.47
CA VAL A 126 -13.55 -7.26 -5.76
C VAL A 126 -13.07 -6.68 -7.08
N ASP A 127 -13.95 -6.00 -7.77
CA ASP A 127 -13.63 -5.31 -9.01
C ASP A 127 -12.94 -3.95 -8.69
N PRO A 128 -11.80 -3.63 -9.30
CA PRO A 128 -11.15 -2.33 -9.12
C PRO A 128 -12.07 -1.13 -9.44
N SER A 129 -12.99 -1.29 -10.41
CA SER A 129 -13.97 -0.27 -10.76
C SER A 129 -14.99 -0.03 -9.63
N ASP A 130 -15.38 -1.09 -8.90
CA ASP A 130 -16.30 -0.96 -7.76
C ASP A 130 -15.62 -0.21 -6.60
N VAL A 131 -14.31 -0.39 -6.40
CA VAL A 131 -13.52 0.38 -5.43
C VAL A 131 -13.39 1.84 -5.88
N ARG A 132 -13.00 2.07 -7.13
CA ARG A 132 -12.77 3.40 -7.71
C ARG A 132 -14.01 4.30 -7.64
N HIS A 133 -15.16 3.74 -7.93
CA HIS A 133 -16.44 4.45 -7.97
C HIS A 133 -17.30 4.24 -6.73
N GLN A 134 -16.76 3.62 -5.68
CA GLN A 134 -17.45 3.30 -4.44
C GLN A 134 -18.83 2.64 -4.69
N ARG A 135 -18.81 1.57 -5.48
CA ARG A 135 -20.04 0.81 -5.81
C ARG A 135 -20.18 -0.42 -4.92
N LYS A 136 -21.32 -1.09 -5.02
CA LYS A 136 -21.64 -2.36 -4.33
C LYS A 136 -21.34 -2.31 -2.83
N SER A 137 -20.46 -3.19 -2.32
CA SER A 137 -20.12 -3.26 -0.90
C SER A 137 -19.41 -2.01 -0.40
N PHE A 138 -18.57 -1.37 -1.23
CA PHE A 138 -17.87 -0.14 -0.86
C PHE A 138 -18.85 1.03 -0.68
N GLY A 139 -19.80 1.21 -1.59
CA GLY A 139 -20.83 2.23 -1.44
C GLY A 139 -21.73 2.01 -0.25
N LYS A 140 -22.15 0.74 -0.01
CA LYS A 140 -22.96 0.39 1.16
C LYS A 140 -22.24 0.65 2.47
N ALA A 141 -20.95 0.30 2.55
CA ALA A 141 -20.15 0.53 3.75
C ALA A 141 -19.98 2.02 4.04
N LEU A 142 -19.66 2.82 3.02
CA LEU A 142 -19.51 4.27 3.18
C LEU A 142 -20.82 4.96 3.55
N ALA A 143 -21.96 4.52 3.01
CA ALA A 143 -23.28 5.05 3.38
C ALA A 143 -23.59 4.85 4.87
N GLN A 144 -23.05 3.81 5.50
CA GLN A 144 -23.19 3.59 6.96
C GLN A 144 -22.30 4.52 7.81
N LEU A 145 -21.40 5.26 7.18
CA LEU A 145 -20.42 6.16 7.80
C LEU A 145 -20.62 7.62 7.37
N GLU A 146 -21.78 7.97 6.77
CA GLU A 146 -22.02 9.27 6.12
C GLU A 146 -21.78 10.50 7.03
N ASP A 147 -22.04 10.36 8.32
CA ASP A 147 -21.85 11.46 9.28
C ASP A 147 -20.39 11.67 9.70
N ASN A 148 -19.44 10.89 9.14
CA ASN A 148 -18.05 10.99 9.52
C ASN A 148 -17.33 12.12 8.76
N THR A 149 -16.65 12.99 9.50
CA THR A 149 -15.89 14.13 8.95
C THR A 149 -14.77 13.73 7.98
N LYS A 150 -14.28 12.49 8.08
CA LYS A 150 -13.22 11.92 7.22
C LYS A 150 -13.75 11.34 5.91
N MET A 151 -15.05 11.31 5.68
CA MET A 151 -15.69 10.67 4.52
C MET A 151 -15.08 11.06 3.18
N GLN A 152 -14.82 12.34 2.97
CA GLN A 152 -14.27 12.82 1.71
C GLN A 152 -12.82 12.34 1.49
N SER A 153 -12.01 12.27 2.54
CA SER A 153 -10.65 11.73 2.46
C SER A 153 -10.66 10.24 2.13
N TRP A 154 -11.55 9.47 2.73
CA TRP A 154 -11.70 8.03 2.45
C TRP A 154 -12.14 7.76 1.01
N LYS A 155 -13.15 8.49 0.49
CA LYS A 155 -13.58 8.38 -0.91
C LYS A 155 -12.44 8.70 -1.88
N THR A 156 -11.69 9.76 -1.58
CA THR A 156 -10.52 10.16 -2.37
C THR A 156 -9.43 9.09 -2.32
N ALA A 157 -9.14 8.55 -1.14
CA ALA A 157 -8.14 7.49 -0.97
C ALA A 157 -8.51 6.21 -1.73
N LEU A 158 -9.75 5.75 -1.64
CA LEU A 158 -10.25 4.60 -2.40
C LEU A 158 -10.16 4.81 -3.91
N LYS A 159 -10.50 6.01 -4.40
CA LYS A 159 -10.34 6.36 -5.81
C LYS A 159 -8.87 6.33 -6.22
N ASN A 160 -7.99 6.92 -5.42
CA ASN A 160 -6.57 7.03 -5.73
C ASN A 160 -5.88 5.67 -5.74
N VAL A 161 -6.12 4.81 -4.73
CA VAL A 161 -5.53 3.47 -4.68
C VAL A 161 -6.02 2.60 -5.84
N ALA A 162 -7.29 2.74 -6.24
CA ALA A 162 -7.85 1.98 -7.36
C ALA A 162 -7.38 2.46 -8.75
N ASN A 163 -6.67 3.59 -8.82
CA ASN A 163 -6.00 4.07 -10.03
C ASN A 163 -4.54 3.63 -10.12
N LEU A 164 -3.98 3.04 -9.05
CA LEU A 164 -2.64 2.49 -9.10
C LEU A 164 -2.64 1.16 -9.84
N SER A 165 -1.51 0.84 -10.46
CA SER A 165 -1.26 -0.50 -10.99
C SER A 165 -1.26 -1.51 -9.83
N GLY A 166 -1.97 -2.62 -10.00
CA GLY A 166 -2.13 -3.60 -8.93
C GLY A 166 -2.62 -4.94 -9.46
N TRP A 167 -2.93 -5.86 -8.55
CA TRP A 167 -3.36 -7.22 -8.89
C TRP A 167 -4.84 -7.43 -8.61
N HIS A 168 -5.55 -7.96 -9.59
CA HIS A 168 -6.93 -8.36 -9.44
C HIS A 168 -7.00 -9.89 -9.29
N ILE A 169 -7.36 -10.36 -8.11
CA ILE A 169 -7.57 -11.77 -7.81
C ILE A 169 -9.08 -12.03 -7.80
N ALA A 170 -9.58 -12.43 -8.96
CA ALA A 170 -11.01 -12.67 -9.17
C ALA A 170 -11.54 -13.85 -8.33
N ARG A 171 -12.87 -13.92 -8.19
CA ARG A 171 -13.55 -15.10 -7.65
C ARG A 171 -13.46 -16.23 -8.67
N GLY A 172 -12.46 -17.12 -8.54
CA GLY A 172 -12.31 -18.31 -9.34
C GLY A 172 -12.48 -19.57 -8.49
N LYS A 173 -13.14 -20.59 -9.04
CA LYS A 173 -13.10 -21.95 -8.48
C LYS A 173 -11.96 -22.68 -9.21
N GLY A 174 -10.87 -23.04 -8.51
CA GLY A 174 -9.90 -23.96 -9.07
C GLY A 174 -8.48 -23.46 -9.27
N GLN A 175 -7.77 -24.08 -10.22
CA GLN A 175 -6.33 -23.91 -10.48
C GLN A 175 -5.90 -22.48 -10.86
N GLU A 176 -6.75 -21.74 -11.55
CA GLU A 176 -6.44 -20.40 -12.06
C GLU A 176 -6.28 -19.37 -10.93
N SER A 177 -7.18 -19.42 -9.94
CA SER A 177 -7.09 -18.56 -8.75
C SER A 177 -5.85 -18.86 -7.92
N ARG A 178 -5.43 -20.14 -7.82
CA ARG A 178 -4.19 -20.55 -7.15
C ARG A 178 -2.94 -20.13 -7.94
N LYS A 179 -3.02 -20.15 -9.27
CA LYS A 179 -1.91 -19.71 -10.15
C LYS A 179 -1.72 -18.20 -10.04
N LEU A 180 -2.81 -17.42 -10.08
CA LEU A 180 -2.76 -15.96 -9.89
C LEU A 180 -2.21 -15.58 -8.51
N LYS A 181 -2.62 -16.30 -7.46
CA LYS A 181 -2.08 -16.10 -6.11
C LYS A 181 -0.57 -16.35 -6.07
N ARG A 182 -0.10 -17.49 -6.61
CA ARG A 182 1.33 -17.81 -6.68
C ARG A 182 2.12 -16.80 -7.51
N ASN A 183 1.58 -16.38 -8.67
CA ASN A 183 2.22 -15.37 -9.50
C ASN A 183 2.32 -14.02 -8.76
N PHE A 184 1.30 -13.64 -8.00
CA PHE A 184 1.34 -12.44 -7.17
C PHE A 184 2.42 -12.56 -6.08
N GLU A 185 2.44 -13.66 -5.34
CA GLU A 185 3.45 -13.94 -4.32
C GLU A 185 4.87 -13.88 -4.93
N THR A 186 5.08 -14.47 -6.09
CA THR A 186 6.35 -14.40 -6.82
C THR A 186 6.67 -12.97 -7.26
N ASN A 187 5.72 -12.26 -7.86
CA ASN A 187 5.95 -10.90 -8.36
C ASN A 187 6.18 -9.88 -7.25
N VAL A 188 5.50 -9.99 -6.11
CA VAL A 188 5.79 -9.14 -4.94
C VAL A 188 7.19 -9.43 -4.42
N LEU A 189 7.58 -10.70 -4.35
CA LEU A 189 8.91 -11.11 -3.96
C LEU A 189 9.97 -10.57 -4.93
N ASP A 190 9.73 -10.65 -6.23
CA ASP A 190 10.64 -10.14 -7.26
C ASP A 190 10.73 -8.60 -7.25
N LEU A 191 9.62 -7.91 -7.00
CA LEU A 191 9.58 -6.45 -6.87
C LEU A 191 10.34 -5.98 -5.63
N GLU A 192 10.16 -6.63 -4.49
CA GLU A 192 10.90 -6.32 -3.27
C GLU A 192 12.38 -6.63 -3.42
N MET A 193 12.73 -7.75 -4.04
CA MET A 193 14.13 -8.07 -4.36
C MET A 193 14.73 -7.05 -5.32
N SER A 194 13.99 -6.62 -6.35
CA SER A 194 14.43 -5.57 -7.28
C SER A 194 14.60 -4.22 -6.57
N CYS A 195 13.67 -3.83 -5.69
CA CYS A 195 13.77 -2.59 -4.91
C CYS A 195 14.90 -2.62 -3.88
N ILE A 196 15.29 -3.81 -3.39
CA ILE A 196 16.41 -4.00 -2.45
C ILE A 196 17.75 -3.91 -3.21
N PHE A 197 17.84 -4.43 -4.43
CA PHE A 197 19.10 -4.55 -5.19
C PHE A 197 19.30 -3.46 -6.24
N ASP A 198 18.26 -2.78 -6.71
CA ASP A 198 18.41 -1.79 -7.78
C ASP A 198 17.67 -0.47 -7.44
N LYS A 199 18.41 0.63 -7.43
CA LYS A 199 17.88 2.00 -7.28
C LYS A 199 17.18 2.50 -8.55
N THR A 200 16.89 1.64 -9.51
CA THR A 200 16.37 2.03 -10.82
C THR A 200 15.00 1.42 -11.11
N VAL A 201 14.01 2.29 -11.08
CA VAL A 201 12.70 2.27 -11.79
C VAL A 201 12.16 0.91 -12.25
N VAL A 202 11.24 0.38 -11.48
CA VAL A 202 10.37 -0.73 -11.91
C VAL A 202 9.41 -0.23 -13.00
N LYS A 203 9.57 -0.70 -14.23
CA LYS A 203 8.54 -0.62 -15.27
C LYS A 203 7.45 -1.64 -14.97
N ILE A 204 6.40 -1.21 -14.30
CA ILE A 204 5.19 -2.01 -14.11
C ILE A 204 4.43 -1.98 -15.43
N HIS A 205 4.11 -3.13 -15.99
CA HIS A 205 3.26 -3.21 -17.18
C HIS A 205 1.87 -2.67 -16.84
N PRO A 206 1.38 -1.67 -17.56
CA PRO A 206 0.02 -1.17 -17.34
C PRO A 206 -0.99 -2.27 -17.70
N LEU A 207 -1.99 -2.43 -16.85
CA LEU A 207 -3.21 -3.15 -17.22
C LEU A 207 -3.72 -2.53 -18.52
N LYS A 208 -3.89 -3.34 -19.57
CA LYS A 208 -4.55 -2.89 -20.78
C LYS A 208 -5.88 -2.29 -20.40
N GLN A 209 -6.06 -1.03 -20.76
CA GLN A 209 -7.35 -0.36 -20.76
C GLN A 209 -8.10 -0.87 -21.99
N ASP A 210 -9.10 -1.69 -21.77
CA ASP A 210 -10.21 -1.92 -22.70
C ASP A 210 -11.43 -1.16 -22.19
#